data_fd9c96a245943e5b9204e0df117c6617
#
_entry.id   fd9c96a245943e5b9204e0df117c6617
#
_cell.length_a   1.000
_cell.length_b   1.000
_cell.length_c   1.000
_cell.angle_alpha   90.00
_cell.angle_beta   90.00
_cell.angle_gamma   90.00
#
_symmetry.space_group_name_H-M   'P 1'
#
loop_
_entity.id
_entity.type
_entity.pdbx_description
1 polymer ?
#
loop_
_entity_poly.entity_id
_entity_poly.type
_entity_poly.pdbx_seq_one_letter_code
_entity_poly.pdbx_strand_id
1 'polypeptide(L)'
;QRQMCIRDRVNIKYNNGKYDFVANSADEYTIPSSLNNIETQVQFEASTLNMAITQSLFAVANDDLRPIMNGIYFTTADGVFQCAASDGQKLVRNTYKLENPVENLNFVLPSKAAILIKNITNKTTAPVTITHNGREAIFIFENDIFRCRLLEGKYPNYNAVIPENNPNKATIERKSLLSTINRVGLFSSAANGNIEMNFSGVSIDVSGKDIDYSTSAKETLFCSYSGTNLRISFKYELLKQILENATSKEITFSMGDCSKAVIIKPVGEDDKIDNLSLLVPMMLDA
;
A
#
# COMPACT_ATOMS: atom_id res chain seq x y z
N GLN A 1 -30.64 -30.11 36.30
CA GLN A 1 -31.41 -29.68 35.11
C GLN A 1 -30.90 -28.30 34.68
N ARG A 2 -30.06 -28.24 33.68
CA ARG A 2 -29.77 -26.98 33.00
C ARG A 2 -30.99 -26.67 32.11
N GLN A 3 -31.86 -25.79 32.58
CA GLN A 3 -32.81 -25.13 31.67
C GLN A 3 -32.00 -24.32 30.63
N MET A 4 -31.80 -24.93 29.50
CA MET A 4 -31.20 -24.24 28.35
C MET A 4 -32.31 -23.35 27.79
N CYS A 5 -32.18 -22.02 27.97
CA CYS A 5 -33.12 -21.05 27.50
C CYS A 5 -33.31 -21.21 25.99
N ILE A 6 -34.54 -21.47 25.57
CA ILE A 6 -34.95 -21.65 24.14
C ILE A 6 -34.80 -20.35 23.33
N ARG A 7 -34.51 -19.23 24.01
CA ARG A 7 -34.42 -17.89 23.41
C ARG A 7 -33.13 -17.60 22.63
N ASP A 8 -32.11 -18.41 22.75
CA ASP A 8 -30.77 -18.14 22.24
C ASP A 8 -30.44 -18.96 21.00
N ARG A 9 -31.43 -19.43 20.24
CA ARG A 9 -31.23 -20.24 19.04
C ARG A 9 -31.88 -19.63 17.82
N VAL A 10 -31.13 -19.53 16.74
CA VAL A 10 -31.64 -19.19 15.40
C VAL A 10 -31.87 -20.48 14.64
N ASN A 11 -33.07 -20.62 14.12
CA ASN A 11 -33.47 -21.73 13.26
C ASN A 11 -33.63 -21.22 11.84
N ILE A 12 -32.86 -21.76 10.91
CA ILE A 12 -33.01 -21.52 9.46
C ILE A 12 -33.58 -22.77 8.82
N LYS A 13 -34.76 -22.63 8.20
CA LYS A 13 -35.40 -23.71 7.45
C LYS A 13 -35.48 -23.34 5.98
N TYR A 14 -35.18 -24.26 5.13
CA TYR A 14 -35.37 -24.16 3.68
C TYR A 14 -35.89 -25.49 3.13
N ASN A 15 -36.21 -25.57 1.86
CA ASN A 15 -36.92 -26.71 1.25
C ASN A 15 -36.28 -28.09 1.56
N ASN A 16 -34.95 -28.17 1.66
CA ASN A 16 -34.22 -29.40 1.80
C ASN A 16 -33.43 -29.54 3.09
N GLY A 17 -33.61 -28.64 4.07
CA GLY A 17 -32.85 -28.72 5.32
C GLY A 17 -33.23 -27.73 6.39
N LYS A 18 -32.62 -27.94 7.55
CA LYS A 18 -32.79 -27.12 8.75
C LYS A 18 -31.43 -26.94 9.42
N TYR A 19 -31.12 -25.71 9.80
CA TYR A 19 -29.93 -25.37 10.60
C TYR A 19 -30.38 -24.73 11.92
N ASP A 20 -29.73 -25.15 12.98
CA ASP A 20 -29.93 -24.61 14.32
C ASP A 20 -28.58 -24.17 14.87
N PHE A 21 -28.45 -22.92 15.29
CA PHE A 21 -27.26 -22.41 15.96
C PHE A 21 -27.58 -21.48 17.11
N VAL A 22 -26.65 -21.36 18.03
CA VAL A 22 -26.79 -20.47 19.19
C VAL A 22 -26.59 -19.03 18.73
N ALA A 23 -27.44 -18.13 19.20
CA ALA A 23 -27.33 -16.69 18.99
C ALA A 23 -27.04 -15.99 20.31
N ASN A 24 -26.40 -14.83 20.24
CA ASN A 24 -26.27 -13.93 21.39
C ASN A 24 -27.49 -13.02 21.48
N SER A 25 -27.77 -12.50 22.69
CA SER A 25 -28.86 -11.54 22.87
C SER A 25 -28.58 -10.24 22.09
N ALA A 26 -29.59 -9.70 21.45
CA ALA A 26 -29.51 -8.39 20.80
C ALA A 26 -29.24 -7.25 21.80
N ASP A 27 -29.56 -7.45 23.09
CA ASP A 27 -29.32 -6.47 24.16
C ASP A 27 -27.81 -6.28 24.43
N GLU A 28 -26.97 -7.26 24.06
CA GLU A 28 -25.52 -7.17 24.15
C GLU A 28 -24.91 -6.39 22.97
N TYR A 29 -25.69 -6.14 21.91
CA TYR A 29 -25.24 -5.39 20.76
C TYR A 29 -25.34 -3.89 21.01
N THR A 30 -24.19 -3.25 21.14
CA THR A 30 -24.13 -1.78 21.26
C THR A 30 -24.32 -1.17 19.88
N ILE A 31 -25.47 -0.51 19.66
CA ILE A 31 -25.68 0.27 18.45
C ILE A 31 -24.72 1.46 18.49
N PRO A 32 -23.82 1.61 17.50
CA PRO A 32 -22.91 2.74 17.47
C PRO A 32 -23.69 4.05 17.42
N SER A 33 -23.47 4.95 18.39
CA SER A 33 -23.99 6.31 18.36
C SER A 33 -23.39 7.10 17.18
N SER A 34 -24.02 8.21 16.81
CA SER A 34 -23.40 9.18 15.88
C SER A 34 -22.03 9.61 16.39
N LEU A 35 -21.10 9.96 15.47
CA LEU A 35 -19.82 10.52 15.88
C LEU A 35 -20.04 11.83 16.63
N ASN A 36 -19.44 11.95 17.82
CA ASN A 36 -19.36 13.20 18.54
C ASN A 36 -18.14 13.99 18.04
N ASN A 37 -18.23 15.32 18.01
CA ASN A 37 -17.14 16.23 17.63
C ASN A 37 -16.57 15.89 16.24
N ILE A 38 -17.42 15.92 15.21
CA ILE A 38 -16.99 15.72 13.83
C ILE A 38 -15.98 16.81 13.48
N GLU A 39 -14.77 16.40 13.06
CA GLU A 39 -13.72 17.30 12.60
C GLU A 39 -13.90 17.62 11.12
N THR A 40 -14.21 16.61 10.31
CA THR A 40 -14.31 16.77 8.85
C THR A 40 -15.32 15.80 8.27
N GLN A 41 -16.01 16.27 7.22
CA GLN A 41 -16.81 15.44 6.33
C GLN A 41 -16.39 15.71 4.90
N VAL A 42 -16.08 14.64 4.18
CA VAL A 42 -15.56 14.70 2.80
C VAL A 42 -16.23 13.65 1.91
N GLN A 43 -16.36 13.97 0.64
CA GLN A 43 -16.86 13.03 -0.36
C GLN A 43 -15.79 12.70 -1.39
N PHE A 44 -15.61 11.40 -1.67
CA PHE A 44 -14.69 10.88 -2.68
C PHE A 44 -15.44 10.03 -3.69
N GLU A 45 -14.99 10.05 -4.93
CA GLU A 45 -15.35 9.03 -5.89
C GLU A 45 -14.85 7.66 -5.41
N ALA A 46 -15.73 6.63 -5.46
CA ALA A 46 -15.38 5.27 -5.01
C ALA A 46 -14.13 4.73 -5.73
N SER A 47 -13.97 5.03 -7.01
CA SER A 47 -12.82 4.65 -7.82
C SER A 47 -11.51 5.27 -7.32
N THR A 48 -11.52 6.56 -6.98
CA THR A 48 -10.35 7.27 -6.44
C THR A 48 -9.94 6.71 -5.08
N LEU A 49 -10.92 6.51 -4.19
CA LEU A 49 -10.66 5.91 -2.87
C LEU A 49 -10.13 4.49 -2.98
N ASN A 50 -10.71 3.69 -3.87
CA ASN A 50 -10.25 2.32 -4.13
C ASN A 50 -8.81 2.27 -4.64
N MET A 51 -8.49 3.13 -5.62
CA MET A 51 -7.15 3.26 -6.19
C MET A 51 -6.14 3.67 -5.12
N ALA A 52 -6.46 4.70 -4.33
CA ALA A 52 -5.62 5.21 -3.26
C ALA A 52 -5.29 4.12 -2.22
N ILE A 53 -6.29 3.35 -1.80
CA ILE A 53 -6.11 2.23 -0.87
C ILE A 53 -5.27 1.12 -1.53
N THR A 54 -5.61 0.71 -2.74
CA THR A 54 -4.94 -0.40 -3.43
C THR A 54 -3.46 -0.12 -3.63
N GLN A 55 -3.12 1.09 -4.07
CA GLN A 55 -1.75 1.49 -4.34
C GLN A 55 -0.94 1.79 -3.07
N SER A 56 -1.57 1.85 -1.90
CA SER A 56 -0.88 2.11 -0.63
C SER A 56 -0.79 0.88 0.27
N LEU A 57 -1.76 -0.02 0.20
CA LEU A 57 -1.96 -1.11 1.16
C LEU A 57 -0.76 -2.06 1.24
N PHE A 58 -0.07 -2.34 0.12
CA PHE A 58 1.08 -3.25 0.09
C PHE A 58 2.32 -2.71 0.83
N ALA A 59 2.36 -1.40 1.09
CA ALA A 59 3.46 -0.75 1.77
C ALA A 59 3.22 -0.59 3.29
N VAL A 60 2.04 -0.95 3.79
CA VAL A 60 1.71 -0.89 5.21
C VAL A 60 2.58 -1.86 6.00
N ALA A 61 3.07 -1.42 7.16
CA ALA A 61 3.81 -2.26 8.08
C ALA A 61 2.90 -3.31 8.76
N ASN A 62 3.54 -4.35 9.29
CA ASN A 62 2.97 -5.25 10.27
C ASN A 62 3.95 -5.33 11.45
N ASP A 63 3.93 -4.32 12.30
CA ASP A 63 4.93 -4.09 13.33
C ASP A 63 4.25 -3.65 14.65
N ASP A 64 4.36 -4.48 15.66
CA ASP A 64 3.76 -4.21 16.98
C ASP A 64 4.50 -3.10 17.75
N LEU A 65 5.74 -2.80 17.39
CA LEU A 65 6.53 -1.73 18.04
C LEU A 65 6.15 -0.35 17.50
N ARG A 66 5.64 -0.28 16.28
CA ARG A 66 5.22 0.97 15.62
C ARG A 66 3.80 0.86 15.08
N PRO A 67 2.78 0.71 15.95
CA PRO A 67 1.40 0.43 15.53
C PRO A 67 0.83 1.47 14.56
N ILE A 68 1.25 2.72 14.66
CA ILE A 68 0.81 3.80 13.76
C ILE A 68 1.18 3.54 12.29
N MET A 69 2.21 2.73 12.01
CA MET A 69 2.61 2.36 10.66
C MET A 69 1.81 1.17 10.09
N ASN A 70 0.96 0.53 10.90
CA ASN A 70 0.09 -0.59 10.48
C ASN A 70 -1.19 -0.11 9.75
N GLY A 71 -1.15 1.08 9.19
CA GLY A 71 -2.24 1.69 8.46
C GLY A 71 -1.78 2.62 7.35
N ILE A 72 -2.75 3.11 6.59
CA ILE A 72 -2.54 4.10 5.53
C ILE A 72 -2.85 5.48 6.11
N TYR A 73 -1.90 6.40 6.00
CA TYR A 73 -2.07 7.79 6.39
C TYR A 73 -2.79 8.56 5.29
N PHE A 74 -3.92 9.15 5.61
CA PHE A 74 -4.73 9.99 4.74
C PHE A 74 -4.61 11.44 5.17
N THR A 75 -4.32 12.33 4.22
CA THR A 75 -4.27 13.76 4.47
C THR A 75 -4.77 14.55 3.26
N THR A 76 -5.34 15.72 3.52
CA THR A 76 -5.69 16.69 2.48
C THR A 76 -5.10 18.06 2.83
N ALA A 77 -4.53 18.71 1.82
CA ALA A 77 -4.04 20.08 1.92
C ALA A 77 -4.07 20.73 0.53
N ASP A 78 -4.43 21.99 0.45
CA ASP A 78 -4.41 22.80 -0.79
C ASP A 78 -5.12 22.14 -2.00
N GLY A 79 -6.25 21.48 -1.78
CA GLY A 79 -7.01 20.78 -2.82
C GLY A 79 -6.38 19.45 -3.28
N VAL A 80 -5.39 18.96 -2.55
CA VAL A 80 -4.68 17.72 -2.84
C VAL A 80 -5.00 16.69 -1.77
N PHE A 81 -5.43 15.50 -2.21
CA PHE A 81 -5.57 14.32 -1.35
C PHE A 81 -4.30 13.46 -1.46
N GLN A 82 -3.77 13.08 -0.34
CA GLN A 82 -2.54 12.32 -0.28
C GLN A 82 -2.68 11.10 0.63
N CYS A 83 -2.20 9.95 0.15
CA CYS A 83 -2.09 8.72 0.91
C CYS A 83 -0.64 8.33 1.04
N ALA A 84 -0.22 7.96 2.26
CA ALA A 84 1.12 7.44 2.50
C ALA A 84 1.08 6.17 3.34
N ALA A 85 1.96 5.21 3.02
CA ALA A 85 2.17 4.00 3.80
C ALA A 85 3.64 3.59 3.74
N SER A 86 4.18 3.08 4.85
CA SER A 86 5.57 2.65 4.94
C SER A 86 5.75 1.57 5.99
N ASP A 87 6.70 0.65 5.74
CA ASP A 87 7.18 -0.35 6.71
C ASP A 87 8.61 -0.04 7.22
N GLY A 88 9.19 1.08 6.74
CA GLY A 88 10.56 1.49 7.05
C GLY A 88 11.60 1.01 6.04
N GLN A 89 11.29 0.06 5.16
CA GLN A 89 12.14 -0.41 4.05
C GLN A 89 11.63 0.08 2.70
N LYS A 90 10.33 0.25 2.56
CA LYS A 90 9.65 0.89 1.44
C LYS A 90 8.67 1.94 1.92
N LEU A 91 8.40 2.92 1.09
CA LEU A 91 7.39 3.95 1.30
C LEU A 91 6.62 4.15 0.01
N VAL A 92 5.33 4.35 0.13
CA VAL A 92 4.49 4.82 -0.98
C VAL A 92 3.83 6.12 -0.59
N ARG A 93 3.85 7.08 -1.51
CA ARG A 93 3.10 8.33 -1.44
C ARG A 93 2.34 8.51 -2.74
N ASN A 94 1.02 8.47 -2.65
CA ASN A 94 0.12 8.69 -3.77
C ASN A 94 -0.62 10.00 -3.56
N THR A 95 -0.64 10.85 -4.58
CA THR A 95 -1.19 12.20 -4.53
C THR A 95 -2.24 12.33 -5.62
N TYR A 96 -3.41 12.84 -5.27
CA TYR A 96 -4.57 13.01 -6.15
C TYR A 96 -5.05 14.45 -6.07
N LYS A 97 -5.12 15.15 -7.19
CA LYS A 97 -5.75 16.48 -7.27
C LYS A 97 -7.26 16.29 -7.26
N LEU A 98 -7.93 16.88 -6.25
CA LEU A 98 -9.38 16.81 -6.10
C LEU A 98 -10.03 17.94 -6.92
N GLU A 99 -11.16 17.65 -7.55
CA GLU A 99 -11.98 18.66 -8.23
C GLU A 99 -12.64 19.60 -7.23
N ASN A 100 -13.07 19.04 -6.09
CA ASN A 100 -13.61 19.80 -4.96
C ASN A 100 -12.58 19.76 -3.82
N PRO A 101 -11.90 20.89 -3.53
CA PRO A 101 -10.93 20.95 -2.44
C PRO A 101 -11.59 20.58 -1.11
N VAL A 102 -10.92 19.70 -0.38
CA VAL A 102 -11.30 19.30 0.96
C VAL A 102 -10.15 19.60 1.88
N GLU A 103 -10.44 20.27 2.98
CA GLU A 103 -9.45 20.61 3.99
C GLU A 103 -9.59 19.71 5.22
N ASN A 104 -8.48 19.57 5.96
CA ASN A 104 -8.43 18.93 7.29
C ASN A 104 -8.72 17.42 7.36
N LEU A 105 -8.59 16.67 6.27
CA LEU A 105 -8.51 15.23 6.40
C LEU A 105 -7.12 14.88 6.96
N ASN A 106 -7.08 14.24 8.12
CA ASN A 106 -5.83 13.85 8.77
C ASN A 106 -6.07 12.68 9.72
N PHE A 107 -5.88 11.47 9.22
CA PHE A 107 -6.02 10.27 10.03
C PHE A 107 -5.25 9.06 9.46
N VAL A 108 -5.05 8.04 10.27
CA VAL A 108 -4.45 6.77 9.86
C VAL A 108 -5.50 5.67 9.86
N LEU A 109 -5.80 5.15 8.68
CA LEU A 109 -6.75 4.06 8.47
C LEU A 109 -6.06 2.71 8.69
N PRO A 110 -6.51 1.88 9.66
CA PRO A 110 -5.94 0.56 9.88
C PRO A 110 -6.01 -0.32 8.63
N SER A 111 -4.98 -1.15 8.40
CA SER A 111 -4.91 -2.04 7.22
C SER A 111 -6.13 -2.95 7.07
N LYS A 112 -6.64 -3.51 8.18
CA LYS A 112 -7.85 -4.35 8.17
C LYS A 112 -9.09 -3.58 7.68
N ALA A 113 -9.27 -2.34 8.13
CA ALA A 113 -10.34 -1.47 7.68
C ALA A 113 -10.18 -1.11 6.19
N ALA A 114 -8.95 -0.78 5.77
CA ALA A 114 -8.64 -0.48 4.38
C ALA A 114 -8.99 -1.64 3.43
N ILE A 115 -8.70 -2.89 3.80
CA ILE A 115 -9.08 -4.08 3.02
C ILE A 115 -10.60 -4.19 2.84
N LEU A 116 -11.37 -3.96 3.91
CA LEU A 116 -12.84 -4.03 3.85
C LEU A 116 -13.41 -2.92 2.98
N ILE A 117 -12.93 -1.69 3.15
CA ILE A 117 -13.35 -0.54 2.33
C ILE A 117 -13.04 -0.78 0.86
N LYS A 118 -11.83 -1.27 0.53
CA LYS A 118 -11.46 -1.66 -0.83
C LYS A 118 -12.44 -2.66 -1.43
N ASN A 119 -12.87 -3.66 -0.67
CA ASN A 119 -13.82 -4.67 -1.14
C ASN A 119 -15.22 -4.09 -1.38
N ILE A 120 -15.65 -3.11 -0.58
CA ILE A 120 -16.93 -2.41 -0.78
C ILE A 120 -16.84 -1.49 -2.01
N THR A 121 -15.79 -0.67 -2.09
CA THR A 121 -15.60 0.27 -3.21
C THR A 121 -15.42 -0.40 -4.57
N ASN A 122 -14.96 -1.64 -4.61
CA ASN A 122 -14.93 -2.44 -5.85
C ASN A 122 -16.33 -2.80 -6.41
N LYS A 123 -17.37 -2.68 -5.59
CA LYS A 123 -18.74 -3.10 -5.94
C LYS A 123 -19.68 -1.93 -6.20
N THR A 124 -19.25 -0.71 -5.98
CA THR A 124 -20.05 0.49 -6.16
C THR A 124 -19.30 1.54 -6.98
N THR A 125 -20.06 2.32 -7.73
CA THR A 125 -19.57 3.52 -8.41
C THR A 125 -20.07 4.81 -7.72
N ALA A 126 -20.94 4.66 -6.73
CA ALA A 126 -21.47 5.79 -5.98
C ALA A 126 -20.38 6.47 -5.14
N PRO A 127 -20.44 7.79 -4.97
CA PRO A 127 -19.52 8.51 -4.10
C PRO A 127 -19.56 8.01 -2.66
N VAL A 128 -18.41 8.05 -1.99
CA VAL A 128 -18.24 7.63 -0.60
C VAL A 128 -18.09 8.86 0.28
N THR A 129 -18.95 9.02 1.26
CA THR A 129 -18.82 10.09 2.25
C THR A 129 -18.03 9.57 3.43
N ILE A 130 -16.95 10.26 3.78
CA ILE A 130 -16.10 9.96 4.93
C ILE A 130 -16.32 11.04 5.98
N THR A 131 -16.60 10.62 7.20
CA THR A 131 -16.71 11.50 8.37
C THR A 131 -15.81 10.97 9.47
N HIS A 132 -15.01 11.83 10.11
CA HIS A 132 -14.12 11.41 11.20
C HIS A 132 -14.06 12.45 12.33
N ASN A 133 -13.57 11.99 13.50
CA ASN A 133 -13.34 12.79 14.70
C ASN A 133 -11.93 12.57 15.29
N GLY A 134 -10.96 12.16 14.46
CA GLY A 134 -9.59 11.86 14.87
C GLY A 134 -9.40 10.49 15.57
N ARG A 135 -10.46 9.89 16.12
CA ARG A 135 -10.40 8.55 16.77
C ARG A 135 -11.15 7.48 16.00
N GLU A 136 -12.21 7.86 15.35
CA GLU A 136 -13.08 6.98 14.58
C GLU A 136 -13.43 7.63 13.25
N ALA A 137 -13.67 6.80 12.25
CA ALA A 137 -14.19 7.21 10.96
C ALA A 137 -15.43 6.40 10.58
N ILE A 138 -16.37 7.06 9.91
CA ILE A 138 -17.53 6.47 9.27
C ILE A 138 -17.40 6.69 7.77
N PHE A 139 -17.54 5.62 7.02
CA PHE A 139 -17.61 5.60 5.57
C PHE A 139 -19.05 5.25 5.19
N ILE A 140 -19.72 6.16 4.49
CA ILE A 140 -21.11 6.00 4.06
C ILE A 140 -21.09 5.73 2.55
N PHE A 141 -21.57 4.57 2.18
CA PHE A 141 -21.82 4.11 0.83
C PHE A 141 -23.30 4.18 0.53
N GLU A 142 -23.71 3.89 -0.70
CA GLU A 142 -25.12 3.94 -1.10
C GLU A 142 -26.03 3.06 -0.21
N ASN A 143 -25.61 1.83 0.08
CA ASN A 143 -26.37 0.85 0.85
C ASN A 143 -25.69 0.37 2.13
N ASP A 144 -24.47 0.80 2.39
CA ASP A 144 -23.64 0.30 3.47
C ASP A 144 -23.06 1.46 4.31
N ILE A 145 -22.93 1.22 5.60
CA ILE A 145 -22.22 2.10 6.52
C ILE A 145 -21.12 1.30 7.17
N PHE A 146 -19.87 1.73 7.01
CA PHE A 146 -18.71 1.13 7.63
C PHE A 146 -18.12 2.08 8.67
N ARG A 147 -17.96 1.62 9.90
CA ARG A 147 -17.34 2.35 11.00
C ARG A 147 -16.11 1.63 11.49
N CYS A 148 -15.03 2.36 11.73
CA CYS A 148 -13.81 1.81 12.31
C CYS A 148 -13.16 2.79 13.28
N ARG A 149 -12.36 2.25 14.20
CA ARG A 149 -11.40 3.03 14.98
C ARG A 149 -10.19 3.31 14.11
N LEU A 150 -9.66 4.52 14.25
CA LEU A 150 -8.43 4.96 13.60
C LEU A 150 -7.22 4.61 14.46
N LEU A 151 -6.04 4.55 13.86
CA LEU A 151 -4.81 4.39 14.62
C LEU A 151 -4.44 5.73 15.25
N GLU A 152 -4.19 5.72 16.55
CA GLU A 152 -3.84 6.89 17.32
C GLU A 152 -2.35 7.20 17.22
N GLY A 153 -2.00 8.49 17.17
CA GLY A 153 -0.63 8.98 17.16
C GLY A 153 -0.30 9.82 15.93
N LYS A 154 0.89 10.37 15.89
CA LYS A 154 1.39 11.18 14.78
C LYS A 154 2.12 10.27 13.78
N TYR A 155 1.65 10.25 12.52
CA TYR A 155 2.36 9.54 11.46
C TYR A 155 3.75 10.14 11.24
N PRO A 156 4.81 9.34 11.00
CA PRO A 156 6.16 9.85 10.74
C PRO A 156 6.21 10.84 9.58
N ASN A 157 7.13 11.79 9.65
CA ASN A 157 7.35 12.72 8.54
C ASN A 157 8.05 12.02 7.38
N TYR A 158 7.27 11.34 6.55
CA TYR A 158 7.76 10.57 5.41
C TYR A 158 8.35 11.44 4.29
N ASN A 159 7.99 12.73 4.21
CA ASN A 159 8.57 13.62 3.20
C ASN A 159 10.07 13.86 3.45
N ALA A 160 10.53 13.81 4.69
CA ALA A 160 11.94 14.01 5.03
C ALA A 160 12.88 12.90 4.49
N VAL A 161 12.36 11.73 4.17
CA VAL A 161 13.15 10.61 3.66
C VAL A 161 13.14 10.50 2.14
N ILE A 162 12.36 11.33 1.45
CA ILE A 162 12.29 11.35 -0.02
C ILE A 162 13.47 12.18 -0.54
N PRO A 163 14.41 11.58 -1.30
CA PRO A 163 15.56 12.32 -1.81
C PRO A 163 15.14 13.34 -2.88
N GLU A 164 15.68 14.54 -2.81
CA GLU A 164 15.41 15.60 -3.80
C GLU A 164 16.32 15.48 -5.04
N ASN A 165 17.57 15.02 -4.84
CA ASN A 165 18.59 14.96 -5.88
C ASN A 165 19.02 13.53 -6.17
N ASN A 166 18.42 12.94 -7.19
CA ASN A 166 18.77 11.62 -7.72
C ASN A 166 19.12 11.77 -9.22
N PRO A 167 20.41 11.97 -9.58
CA PRO A 167 20.82 12.28 -10.93
C PRO A 167 20.75 11.10 -11.90
N ASN A 168 20.88 9.87 -11.40
CA ASN A 168 20.87 8.67 -12.23
C ASN A 168 19.43 8.24 -12.47
N LYS A 169 18.99 8.18 -13.73
CA LYS A 169 17.63 7.81 -14.09
C LYS A 169 17.61 6.64 -15.06
N ALA A 170 16.78 5.63 -14.77
CA ALA A 170 16.57 4.49 -15.64
C ALA A 170 15.08 4.30 -15.90
N THR A 171 14.68 4.25 -17.18
CA THR A 171 13.30 3.89 -17.57
C THR A 171 13.30 2.48 -18.15
N ILE A 172 12.42 1.63 -17.63
CA ILE A 172 12.42 0.19 -17.91
C ILE A 172 10.98 -0.28 -18.09
N GLU A 173 10.77 -1.23 -18.99
CA GLU A 173 9.49 -1.90 -19.13
C GLU A 173 9.19 -2.74 -17.86
N ARG A 174 8.10 -2.39 -17.17
CA ARG A 174 7.73 -2.96 -15.87
C ARG A 174 7.55 -4.48 -15.88
N LYS A 175 6.85 -5.02 -16.89
CA LYS A 175 6.57 -6.47 -16.96
C LYS A 175 7.83 -7.29 -17.19
N SER A 176 8.73 -6.82 -18.05
CA SER A 176 10.01 -7.46 -18.31
C SER A 176 10.87 -7.49 -17.04
N LEU A 177 10.98 -6.36 -16.34
CA LEU A 177 11.72 -6.29 -15.09
C LEU A 177 11.11 -7.19 -14.01
N LEU A 178 9.79 -7.17 -13.84
CA LEU A 178 9.09 -8.03 -12.87
C LEU A 178 9.34 -9.52 -13.15
N SER A 179 9.28 -9.92 -14.42
CA SER A 179 9.54 -11.30 -14.82
C SER A 179 10.98 -11.72 -14.53
N THR A 180 11.96 -10.85 -14.81
CA THR A 180 13.37 -11.08 -14.49
C THR A 180 13.61 -11.17 -12.99
N ILE A 181 13.05 -10.27 -12.20
CA ILE A 181 13.18 -10.29 -10.74
C ILE A 181 12.58 -11.57 -10.15
N ASN A 182 11.46 -12.06 -10.67
CA ASN A 182 10.86 -13.31 -10.24
C ASN A 182 11.76 -14.53 -10.53
N ARG A 183 12.49 -14.55 -11.67
CA ARG A 183 13.41 -15.65 -11.99
C ARG A 183 14.71 -15.54 -11.21
N VAL A 184 15.35 -14.37 -11.26
CA VAL A 184 16.64 -14.13 -10.61
C VAL A 184 16.54 -14.21 -9.09
N GLY A 185 15.42 -13.74 -8.51
CA GLY A 185 15.15 -13.79 -7.07
C GLY A 185 15.14 -15.20 -6.49
N LEU A 186 14.80 -16.22 -7.29
CA LEU A 186 14.87 -17.63 -6.86
C LEU A 186 16.30 -18.11 -6.57
N PHE A 187 17.29 -17.40 -7.09
CA PHE A 187 18.72 -17.70 -6.92
C PHE A 187 19.39 -16.77 -5.89
N SER A 188 18.61 -15.92 -5.23
CA SER A 188 19.12 -15.11 -4.13
C SER A 188 19.14 -15.91 -2.82
N SER A 189 20.03 -15.54 -1.90
CA SER A 189 20.09 -16.18 -0.58
C SER A 189 18.74 -16.14 0.14
N ALA A 190 18.32 -17.29 0.66
CA ALA A 190 17.06 -17.41 1.44
C ALA A 190 17.06 -16.53 2.70
N ALA A 191 18.23 -16.21 3.26
CA ALA A 191 18.38 -15.38 4.44
C ALA A 191 18.11 -13.90 4.15
N ASN A 192 18.62 -13.37 3.02
CA ASN A 192 18.63 -11.95 2.72
C ASN A 192 17.69 -11.57 1.57
N GLY A 193 17.47 -12.46 0.59
CA GLY A 193 16.66 -12.20 -0.59
C GLY A 193 17.22 -11.06 -1.47
N ASN A 194 18.54 -10.86 -1.49
CA ASN A 194 19.16 -9.76 -2.20
C ASN A 194 19.36 -10.07 -3.67
N ILE A 195 18.96 -9.12 -4.51
CA ILE A 195 19.34 -9.06 -5.91
C ILE A 195 20.17 -7.81 -6.16
N GLU A 196 21.10 -7.91 -7.06
CA GLU A 196 21.95 -6.82 -7.48
C GLU A 196 21.55 -6.33 -8.86
N MET A 197 21.49 -5.03 -9.02
CA MET A 197 21.17 -4.35 -10.26
C MET A 197 22.33 -3.45 -10.67
N ASN A 198 22.93 -3.70 -11.83
CA ASN A 198 24.02 -2.91 -12.36
C ASN A 198 23.58 -2.16 -13.62
N PHE A 199 23.47 -0.85 -13.48
CA PHE A 199 23.04 0.08 -14.54
C PHE A 199 24.25 0.58 -15.32
N SER A 200 24.27 0.34 -16.63
CA SER A 200 25.35 0.83 -17.51
C SER A 200 24.86 1.01 -18.93
N GLY A 201 25.20 2.15 -19.55
CA GLY A 201 24.85 2.42 -20.95
C GLY A 201 23.35 2.34 -21.22
N VAL A 202 22.91 1.36 -22.01
CA VAL A 202 21.50 1.15 -22.43
C VAL A 202 20.92 -0.14 -21.82
N SER A 203 21.58 -0.70 -20.81
CA SER A 203 21.18 -1.97 -20.22
C SER A 203 21.29 -1.98 -18.70
N ILE A 204 20.59 -2.91 -18.11
CA ILE A 204 20.69 -3.26 -16.71
C ILE A 204 20.95 -4.75 -16.59
N ASP A 205 22.00 -5.11 -15.84
CA ASP A 205 22.23 -6.48 -15.42
C ASP A 205 21.58 -6.71 -14.06
N VAL A 206 20.73 -7.71 -13.96
CA VAL A 206 20.09 -8.15 -12.72
C VAL A 206 20.67 -9.50 -12.34
N SER A 207 21.22 -9.61 -11.15
CA SER A 207 21.85 -10.84 -10.66
C SER A 207 21.42 -11.19 -9.24
N GLY A 208 21.31 -12.48 -8.98
CA GLY A 208 21.09 -13.07 -7.67
C GLY A 208 22.13 -14.15 -7.42
N LYS A 209 22.59 -14.28 -6.18
CA LYS A 209 23.57 -15.28 -5.80
C LYS A 209 23.24 -15.83 -4.42
N ASP A 210 23.29 -17.15 -4.31
CA ASP A 210 23.26 -17.86 -3.03
C ASP A 210 24.59 -18.59 -2.85
N ILE A 211 25.38 -18.11 -1.89
CA ILE A 211 26.71 -18.65 -1.63
C ILE A 211 26.60 -20.01 -0.96
N ASP A 212 25.63 -20.20 -0.07
CA ASP A 212 25.47 -21.43 0.70
C ASP A 212 25.11 -22.62 -0.19
N TYR A 213 24.29 -22.39 -1.21
CA TYR A 213 23.90 -23.39 -2.20
C TYR A 213 24.72 -23.35 -3.49
N SER A 214 25.71 -22.44 -3.59
CA SER A 214 26.55 -22.25 -4.78
C SER A 214 25.72 -22.07 -6.07
N THR A 215 24.60 -21.38 -5.98
CA THR A 215 23.73 -21.07 -7.12
C THR A 215 23.79 -19.60 -7.47
N SER A 216 23.61 -19.28 -8.74
CA SER A 216 23.55 -17.89 -9.21
C SER A 216 22.72 -17.78 -10.49
N ALA A 217 22.13 -16.62 -10.69
CA ALA A 217 21.46 -16.25 -11.94
C ALA A 217 21.85 -14.82 -12.32
N LYS A 218 21.92 -14.57 -13.62
CA LYS A 218 22.14 -13.24 -14.18
C LYS A 218 21.34 -13.08 -15.46
N GLU A 219 20.60 -11.99 -15.57
CA GLU A 219 19.87 -11.61 -16.77
C GLU A 219 20.14 -10.14 -17.12
N THR A 220 20.14 -9.84 -18.40
CA THR A 220 20.33 -8.48 -18.91
C THR A 220 19.05 -7.99 -19.58
N LEU A 221 18.63 -6.77 -19.24
CA LEU A 221 17.49 -6.09 -19.82
C LEU A 221 17.92 -4.79 -20.48
N PHE A 222 17.21 -4.39 -21.54
CA PHE A 222 17.35 -3.05 -22.11
C PHE A 222 16.62 -2.03 -21.22
N CYS A 223 17.24 -0.87 -21.05
CA CYS A 223 16.65 0.28 -20.37
C CYS A 223 17.13 1.58 -21.01
N SER A 224 16.36 2.64 -20.86
CA SER A 224 16.84 3.99 -21.15
C SER A 224 17.50 4.51 -19.87
N TYR A 225 18.84 4.53 -19.85
CA TYR A 225 19.60 4.94 -18.68
C TYR A 225 20.37 6.24 -18.96
N SER A 226 20.29 7.16 -17.99
CA SER A 226 21.05 8.41 -17.97
C SER A 226 21.67 8.59 -16.61
N GLY A 227 23.00 8.59 -16.57
CA GLY A 227 23.78 8.71 -15.34
C GLY A 227 25.13 8.02 -15.43
N THR A 228 25.81 7.92 -14.30
CA THR A 228 27.07 7.17 -14.15
C THR A 228 26.79 5.69 -13.89
N ASN A 229 27.71 4.81 -14.25
CA ASN A 229 27.57 3.38 -13.92
C ASN A 229 27.28 3.21 -12.41
N LEU A 230 26.19 2.52 -12.10
CA LEU A 230 25.71 2.36 -10.73
C LEU A 230 25.39 0.90 -10.45
N ARG A 231 25.99 0.37 -9.41
CA ARG A 231 25.69 -0.95 -8.84
C ARG A 231 24.92 -0.75 -7.54
N ILE A 232 23.73 -1.35 -7.40
CA ILE A 232 22.84 -1.18 -6.26
C ILE A 232 22.15 -2.52 -5.93
N SER A 233 21.88 -2.79 -4.67
CA SER A 233 21.22 -4.04 -4.24
C SER A 233 19.89 -3.75 -3.58
N PHE A 234 18.92 -4.65 -3.81
CA PHE A 234 17.58 -4.58 -3.20
C PHE A 234 17.15 -5.95 -2.71
N LYS A 235 16.29 -5.94 -1.69
CA LYS A 235 15.51 -7.13 -1.36
C LYS A 235 14.49 -7.35 -2.47
N TYR A 236 14.58 -8.48 -3.19
CA TYR A 236 13.78 -8.73 -4.40
C TYR A 236 12.28 -8.73 -4.13
N GLU A 237 11.84 -9.22 -2.96
CA GLU A 237 10.43 -9.25 -2.59
C GLU A 237 9.82 -7.86 -2.45
N LEU A 238 10.57 -6.88 -1.90
CA LEU A 238 10.08 -5.51 -1.76
C LEU A 238 9.96 -4.82 -3.11
N LEU A 239 10.97 -4.99 -3.97
CA LEU A 239 10.94 -4.46 -5.33
C LEU A 239 9.82 -5.10 -6.15
N LYS A 240 9.63 -6.42 -6.03
CA LYS A 240 8.53 -7.15 -6.65
C LYS A 240 7.16 -6.56 -6.26
N GLN A 241 6.93 -6.33 -4.97
CA GLN A 241 5.68 -5.73 -4.48
C GLN A 241 5.40 -4.35 -5.11
N ILE A 242 6.41 -3.50 -5.23
CA ILE A 242 6.28 -2.20 -5.89
C ILE A 242 5.89 -2.37 -7.36
N LEU A 243 6.58 -3.27 -8.07
CA LEU A 243 6.32 -3.53 -9.49
C LEU A 243 4.95 -4.16 -9.76
N GLU A 244 4.48 -5.03 -8.88
CA GLU A 244 3.16 -5.67 -8.98
C GLU A 244 2.01 -4.67 -8.80
N ASN A 245 2.21 -3.67 -7.94
CA ASN A 245 1.19 -2.66 -7.63
C ASN A 245 1.28 -1.40 -8.53
N ALA A 246 2.32 -1.25 -9.33
CA ALA A 246 2.39 -0.22 -10.35
C ALA A 246 1.50 -0.61 -11.55
N THR A 247 0.79 0.37 -12.12
CA THR A 247 -0.18 0.16 -13.21
C THR A 247 0.38 0.47 -14.60
N SER A 248 1.43 1.29 -14.69
CA SER A 248 2.02 1.75 -15.93
C SER A 248 2.76 0.64 -16.70
N LYS A 249 2.94 0.86 -18.01
CA LYS A 249 3.76 -0.02 -18.86
C LYS A 249 5.24 0.11 -18.54
N GLU A 250 5.70 1.32 -18.30
CA GLU A 250 7.08 1.65 -17.98
C GLU A 250 7.18 2.31 -16.60
N ILE A 251 8.31 2.14 -15.96
CA ILE A 251 8.66 2.75 -14.69
C ILE A 251 10.01 3.44 -14.77
N THR A 252 10.16 4.53 -14.03
CA THR A 252 11.42 5.25 -13.89
C THR A 252 12.00 5.07 -12.51
N PHE A 253 13.23 4.59 -12.45
CA PHE A 253 14.07 4.62 -11.25
C PHE A 253 14.85 5.94 -11.23
N SER A 254 14.81 6.65 -10.10
CA SER A 254 15.67 7.80 -9.84
C SER A 254 16.57 7.49 -8.66
N MET A 255 17.88 7.47 -8.89
CA MET A 255 18.89 6.94 -7.98
C MET A 255 19.98 7.99 -7.72
N GLY A 256 20.43 8.08 -6.48
CA GLY A 256 21.58 8.88 -6.10
C GLY A 256 22.88 8.04 -6.18
N ASP A 257 23.17 7.36 -5.09
CA ASP A 257 24.24 6.39 -4.95
C ASP A 257 23.71 5.05 -4.41
N CYS A 258 24.58 4.08 -4.20
CA CYS A 258 24.19 2.73 -3.76
C CYS A 258 23.64 2.66 -2.33
N SER A 259 23.72 3.74 -1.55
CA SER A 259 23.29 3.79 -0.15
C SER A 259 22.01 4.60 0.06
N LYS A 260 21.64 5.44 -0.91
CA LYS A 260 20.46 6.31 -0.80
C LYS A 260 19.21 5.64 -1.32
N ALA A 261 18.10 5.99 -0.69
CA ALA A 261 16.78 5.52 -1.12
C ALA A 261 16.52 5.86 -2.60
N VAL A 262 15.93 4.91 -3.30
CA VAL A 262 15.61 5.02 -4.73
C VAL A 262 14.13 5.36 -4.88
N ILE A 263 13.85 6.33 -5.73
CA ILE A 263 12.48 6.68 -6.11
C ILE A 263 12.11 5.89 -7.36
N ILE A 264 10.95 5.25 -7.32
CA ILE A 264 10.35 4.50 -8.43
C ILE A 264 9.01 5.15 -8.73
N LYS A 265 8.86 5.65 -9.97
CA LYS A 265 7.63 6.28 -10.44
C LYS A 265 7.11 5.60 -11.70
N PRO A 266 5.80 5.45 -11.86
CA PRO A 266 5.19 5.06 -13.13
C PRO A 266 5.38 6.16 -14.18
N VAL A 267 5.42 5.76 -15.46
CA VAL A 267 5.53 6.68 -16.60
C VAL A 267 4.17 6.83 -17.27
N GLY A 268 3.80 8.07 -17.61
CA GLY A 268 2.57 8.35 -18.35
C GLY A 268 1.30 8.30 -17.50
N GLU A 269 1.40 8.63 -16.22
CA GLU A 269 0.22 8.85 -15.38
C GLU A 269 -0.51 10.15 -15.78
N ASP A 270 -1.79 10.24 -15.39
CA ASP A 270 -2.61 11.44 -15.51
C ASP A 270 -1.96 12.58 -14.70
N ASP A 271 -1.99 13.81 -15.23
CA ASP A 271 -1.48 15.01 -14.55
C ASP A 271 -2.16 15.31 -13.20
N LYS A 272 -3.29 14.65 -12.93
CA LYS A 272 -4.01 14.69 -11.64
C LYS A 272 -3.45 13.74 -10.59
N ILE A 273 -2.54 12.83 -10.97
CA ILE A 273 -2.02 11.77 -10.12
C ILE A 273 -0.50 11.83 -10.06
N ASP A 274 0.09 11.81 -8.88
CA ASP A 274 1.53 11.64 -8.67
C ASP A 274 1.77 10.49 -7.70
N ASN A 275 2.11 9.33 -8.25
CA ASN A 275 2.45 8.14 -7.49
C ASN A 275 3.96 8.00 -7.35
N LEU A 276 4.42 7.84 -6.13
CA LEU A 276 5.82 7.68 -5.80
C LEU A 276 5.97 6.49 -4.86
N SER A 277 6.83 5.55 -5.28
CA SER A 277 7.35 4.51 -4.39
C SER A 277 8.81 4.79 -4.08
N LEU A 278 9.20 4.58 -2.83
CA LEU A 278 10.58 4.67 -2.39
C LEU A 278 11.01 3.31 -1.88
N LEU A 279 12.21 2.89 -2.25
CA LEU A 279 12.81 1.64 -1.82
C LEU A 279 14.21 1.90 -1.25
N VAL A 280 14.45 1.41 -0.04
CA VAL A 280 15.76 1.50 0.61
C VAL A 280 16.66 0.39 0.04
N PRO A 281 17.85 0.72 -0.47
CA PRO A 281 18.80 -0.29 -0.95
C PRO A 281 19.38 -1.11 0.22
N MET A 282 19.83 -2.31 -0.12
CA MET A 282 20.61 -3.16 0.78
C MET A 282 22.09 -2.88 0.61
N MET A 283 22.88 -3.15 1.63
CA MET A 283 24.35 -3.08 1.50
C MET A 283 24.80 -4.08 0.45
N LEU A 284 25.73 -3.65 -0.40
CA LEU A 284 26.37 -4.54 -1.37
C LEU A 284 27.31 -5.48 -0.60
N ASP A 285 27.25 -6.76 -0.92
CA ASP A 285 28.24 -7.72 -0.44
C ASP A 285 29.60 -7.37 -1.07
N ALA A 286 30.65 -7.40 -0.25
CA ALA A 286 32.02 -7.02 -0.62
C ALA A 286 32.65 -8.03 -1.60
#